data_7bfba433fdc6adaa5f56e9d2271e8985
#
_entry.id   7bfba433fdc6adaa5f56e9d2271e8985
#
_cell.length_a   1.000
_cell.length_b   1.000
_cell.length_c   1.000
_cell.angle_alpha   90.00
_cell.angle_beta   90.00
_cell.angle_gamma   90.00
#
_symmetry.space_group_name_H-M   'P 1'
#
loop_
_entity.id
_entity.type
_entity.pdbx_description
1 polymer ?
#
loop_
_entity_poly.entity_id
_entity_poly.type
_entity_poly.pdbx_seq_one_letter_code
_entity_poly.pdbx_strand_id
1 'polypeptide(L)'
;IDPYTSNPQLSERLDELAWSGSAGRMTTDLALASMDGSAGLLLARSDQLNDLVWKLDEDQLRTVTLQRLERFARDEFLMRQFMRRGVFTPSLKASMLDALERLQPAAGGDALLELAMTARSELEARYIVNALRLLATRLGNNAHGGELLIVGAGLGYLGHSGDVVLPLPVDYLAWTREVATFLDNEEFRSARKSVLIQGNASPRSLRELTSRGWNIVVDSSALVAAE
;
A
#
# COMPACT_ATOMS: atom_id res chain seq x y z
N ILE A 1 3.15 -17.15 -5.88
CA ILE A 1 2.86 -18.59 -5.80
C ILE A 1 2.13 -18.95 -7.09
N ASP A 2 2.62 -19.92 -7.84
CA ASP A 2 1.98 -20.42 -9.04
C ASP A 2 0.68 -21.14 -8.60
N PRO A 3 -0.51 -20.72 -9.06
CA PRO A 3 -1.77 -21.40 -8.72
C PRO A 3 -1.86 -22.84 -9.25
N TYR A 4 -0.90 -23.26 -10.05
CA TYR A 4 -0.74 -24.65 -10.51
C TYR A 4 0.37 -25.40 -9.78
N THR A 5 0.69 -24.98 -8.55
CA THR A 5 1.66 -25.71 -7.73
C THR A 5 1.18 -27.16 -7.55
N SER A 6 2.07 -28.10 -7.77
CA SER A 6 1.83 -29.53 -7.51
C SER A 6 1.83 -29.90 -6.02
N ASN A 7 1.92 -28.92 -5.12
CA ASN A 7 1.86 -29.13 -3.68
C ASN A 7 0.39 -29.04 -3.20
N PRO A 8 -0.24 -30.18 -2.80
CA PRO A 8 -1.64 -30.24 -2.42
C PRO A 8 -1.99 -29.32 -1.23
N GLN A 9 -1.09 -29.19 -0.25
CA GLN A 9 -1.32 -28.37 0.95
C GLN A 9 -1.31 -26.88 0.63
N LEU A 10 -0.55 -26.46 -0.39
CA LEU A 10 -0.51 -25.08 -0.85
C LEU A 10 -1.76 -24.75 -1.69
N SER A 11 -2.22 -25.70 -2.51
CA SER A 11 -3.44 -25.59 -3.30
C SER A 11 -4.68 -25.47 -2.40
N GLU A 12 -4.76 -26.29 -1.36
CA GLU A 12 -5.87 -26.29 -0.40
C GLU A 12 -5.95 -24.99 0.41
N ARG A 13 -4.79 -24.44 0.83
CA ARG A 13 -4.74 -23.11 1.47
C ARG A 13 -5.08 -21.96 0.52
N LEU A 14 -4.72 -22.07 -0.76
CA LEU A 14 -5.10 -21.08 -1.77
C LEU A 14 -6.60 -21.10 -2.03
N ASP A 15 -7.22 -22.28 -2.02
CA ASP A 15 -8.67 -22.44 -2.16
C ASP A 15 -9.43 -21.94 -0.91
N GLU A 16 -8.93 -22.19 0.31
CA GLU A 16 -9.50 -21.63 1.54
C GLU A 16 -9.43 -20.07 1.57
N LEU A 17 -8.33 -19.50 1.13
CA LEU A 17 -8.17 -18.05 1.01
C LEU A 17 -9.09 -17.46 -0.07
N ALA A 18 -9.32 -18.17 -1.16
CA ALA A 18 -10.23 -17.77 -2.23
C ALA A 18 -11.70 -17.73 -1.80
N TRP A 19 -12.11 -18.57 -0.85
CA TRP A 19 -13.51 -18.70 -0.39
C TRP A 19 -13.89 -17.79 0.78
N SER A 20 -12.92 -17.24 1.53
CA SER A 20 -13.20 -16.53 2.79
C SER A 20 -13.51 -15.06 2.68
N GLY A 21 -13.58 -14.46 1.47
CA GLY A 21 -13.61 -13.02 1.38
C GLY A 21 -14.56 -12.38 0.40
N SER A 22 -15.19 -11.29 0.80
CA SER A 22 -15.71 -10.26 -0.08
C SER A 22 -14.55 -9.59 -0.84
N ALA A 23 -14.76 -9.10 -2.05
CA ALA A 23 -13.73 -8.55 -2.95
C ALA A 23 -12.79 -7.49 -2.32
N GLY A 24 -13.20 -6.83 -1.23
CA GLY A 24 -12.40 -5.85 -0.51
C GLY A 24 -11.33 -6.42 0.43
N ARG A 25 -11.41 -7.70 0.81
CA ARG A 25 -10.42 -8.34 1.70
C ARG A 25 -9.29 -9.03 0.95
N MET A 26 -9.55 -9.45 -0.27
CA MET A 26 -8.66 -10.34 -1.03
C MET A 26 -7.35 -9.69 -1.46
N THR A 27 -7.33 -8.39 -1.74
CA THR A 27 -6.09 -7.71 -2.14
C THR A 27 -5.08 -7.63 -1.01
N THR A 28 -5.56 -7.43 0.22
CA THR A 28 -4.69 -7.37 1.40
C THR A 28 -4.19 -8.76 1.79
N ASP A 29 -5.08 -9.76 1.84
CA ASP A 29 -4.70 -11.13 2.21
C ASP A 29 -3.75 -11.77 1.19
N LEU A 30 -3.94 -11.49 -0.12
CA LEU A 30 -3.05 -11.98 -1.16
C LEU A 30 -1.67 -11.31 -1.13
N ALA A 31 -1.65 -10.00 -0.88
CA ALA A 31 -0.40 -9.27 -0.70
C ALA A 31 0.37 -9.75 0.55
N LEU A 32 -0.36 -10.06 1.63
CA LEU A 32 0.22 -10.55 2.88
C LEU A 32 0.80 -11.96 2.77
N ALA A 33 0.18 -12.84 1.99
CA ALA A 33 0.69 -14.19 1.77
C ALA A 33 2.05 -14.20 1.03
N SER A 34 2.39 -13.12 0.32
CA SER A 34 3.67 -12.96 -0.39
C SER A 34 4.74 -12.17 0.39
N MET A 35 4.41 -11.63 1.58
CA MET A 35 5.30 -10.78 2.37
C MET A 35 6.13 -11.56 3.39
N ASP A 36 6.86 -12.57 2.97
CA ASP A 36 7.82 -13.25 3.85
C ASP A 36 9.10 -12.41 3.98
N GLY A 37 9.19 -11.64 5.06
CA GLY A 37 10.45 -11.15 5.65
C GLY A 37 11.09 -9.88 5.11
N SER A 38 10.93 -9.47 3.85
CA SER A 38 11.70 -8.35 3.27
C SER A 38 11.06 -6.96 3.48
N ALA A 39 9.76 -6.88 3.71
CA ALA A 39 9.06 -5.62 3.95
C ALA A 39 9.52 -4.89 5.24
N GLY A 40 10.13 -5.60 6.18
CA GLY A 40 10.74 -5.04 7.39
C GLY A 40 11.96 -4.16 7.11
N LEU A 41 12.69 -4.44 6.03
CA LEU A 41 13.95 -3.75 5.71
C LEU A 41 13.77 -2.33 5.16
N LEU A 42 12.64 -2.04 4.52
CA LEU A 42 12.37 -0.69 3.99
C LEU A 42 12.02 0.33 5.08
N LEU A 43 11.52 -0.12 6.24
CA LEU A 43 11.26 0.75 7.38
C LEU A 43 12.53 1.18 8.11
N ALA A 44 13.64 0.46 7.95
CA ALA A 44 14.88 0.67 8.69
C ALA A 44 15.74 1.85 8.19
N ARG A 45 15.41 2.49 7.07
CA ARG A 45 16.28 3.52 6.45
C ARG A 45 15.89 4.97 6.70
N SER A 46 15.04 5.26 7.67
CA SER A 46 14.71 6.65 8.03
C SER A 46 15.29 7.00 9.40
N ASP A 47 16.56 7.37 9.44
CA ASP A 47 17.24 7.81 10.67
C ASP A 47 16.53 9.00 11.33
N GLN A 48 15.92 9.89 10.54
CA GLN A 48 15.17 11.04 11.03
C GLN A 48 13.86 10.64 11.72
N LEU A 49 13.18 9.57 11.28
CA LEU A 49 11.94 9.09 11.89
C LEU A 49 12.22 8.35 13.21
N ASN A 50 13.31 7.61 13.29
CA ASN A 50 13.76 7.01 14.53
C ASN A 50 14.03 8.06 15.60
N ASP A 51 14.73 9.13 15.25
CA ASP A 51 15.02 10.23 16.17
C ASP A 51 13.75 10.88 16.76
N LEU A 52 12.70 11.00 15.95
CA LEU A 52 11.44 11.61 16.40
C LEU A 52 10.69 10.70 17.38
N VAL A 53 10.67 9.40 17.11
CA VAL A 53 9.99 8.39 17.96
C VAL A 53 10.70 8.19 19.28
N TRP A 54 12.03 8.29 19.32
CA TRP A 54 12.82 8.04 20.54
C TRP A 54 13.05 9.26 21.42
N LYS A 55 12.85 10.48 20.91
CA LYS A 55 13.11 11.73 21.64
C LYS A 55 11.88 12.37 22.29
N LEU A 56 10.68 12.00 21.84
CA LEU A 56 9.42 12.55 22.36
C LEU A 56 8.76 11.55 23.31
N ASP A 57 8.13 12.08 24.37
CA ASP A 57 7.20 11.28 25.16
C ASP A 57 5.93 10.93 24.36
N GLU A 58 5.14 9.98 24.86
CA GLU A 58 3.98 9.45 24.11
C GLU A 58 2.94 10.54 23.81
N ASP A 59 2.72 11.47 24.73
CA ASP A 59 1.73 12.55 24.56
C ASP A 59 2.23 13.60 23.56
N GLN A 60 3.50 13.95 23.60
CA GLN A 60 4.13 14.85 22.63
C GLN A 60 4.11 14.23 21.22
N LEU A 61 4.48 12.95 21.10
CA LEU A 61 4.46 12.23 19.84
C LEU A 61 3.03 12.20 19.25
N ARG A 62 2.04 11.96 20.09
CA ARG A 62 0.63 11.97 19.70
C ARG A 62 0.17 13.34 19.20
N THR A 63 0.53 14.40 19.91
CA THR A 63 0.19 15.77 19.54
C THR A 63 0.81 16.15 18.20
N VAL A 64 2.11 15.92 18.03
CA VAL A 64 2.82 16.20 16.77
C VAL A 64 2.23 15.40 15.61
N THR A 65 1.92 14.12 15.84
CA THR A 65 1.31 13.26 14.81
C THR A 65 -0.05 13.79 14.36
N LEU A 66 -0.91 14.22 15.30
CA LEU A 66 -2.22 14.81 14.96
C LEU A 66 -2.06 16.10 14.17
N GLN A 67 -1.22 17.04 14.60
CA GLN A 67 -0.98 18.29 13.88
C GLN A 67 -0.48 18.08 12.44
N ARG A 68 0.35 17.07 12.23
CA ARG A 68 0.82 16.70 10.88
C ARG A 68 -0.32 16.09 10.04
N LEU A 69 -1.17 15.28 10.66
CA LEU A 69 -2.28 14.60 10.00
C LEU A 69 -3.38 15.57 9.55
N GLU A 70 -3.64 16.66 10.31
CA GLU A 70 -4.60 17.73 9.99
C GLU A 70 -4.33 18.43 8.63
N ARG A 71 -3.12 18.29 8.10
CA ARG A 71 -2.79 18.82 6.77
C ARG A 71 -3.41 18.00 5.64
N PHE A 72 -3.74 16.74 5.88
CA PHE A 72 -4.16 15.78 4.86
C PHE A 72 -5.58 15.25 5.08
N ALA A 73 -6.05 15.21 6.33
CA ALA A 73 -7.37 14.75 6.73
C ALA A 73 -8.14 15.87 7.45
N ARG A 74 -9.46 15.86 7.35
CA ARG A 74 -10.34 16.89 7.93
C ARG A 74 -11.27 16.35 9.00
N ASP A 75 -11.54 15.05 8.99
CA ASP A 75 -12.39 14.39 9.97
C ASP A 75 -11.63 14.16 11.28
N GLU A 76 -11.84 15.04 12.25
CA GLU A 76 -11.21 14.96 13.57
C GLU A 76 -11.57 13.68 14.33
N PHE A 77 -12.78 13.16 14.17
CA PHE A 77 -13.20 11.93 14.84
C PHE A 77 -12.39 10.76 14.29
N LEU A 78 -12.28 10.67 12.97
CA LEU A 78 -11.52 9.63 12.28
C LEU A 78 -10.03 9.69 12.62
N MET A 79 -9.43 10.88 12.65
CA MET A 79 -8.06 11.08 13.09
C MET A 79 -7.83 10.59 14.53
N ARG A 80 -8.72 10.93 15.47
CA ARG A 80 -8.63 10.46 16.86
C ARG A 80 -8.77 8.94 16.98
N GLN A 81 -9.65 8.34 16.20
CA GLN A 81 -9.80 6.88 16.14
C GLN A 81 -8.53 6.21 15.58
N PHE A 82 -7.98 6.74 14.49
CA PHE A 82 -6.72 6.25 13.91
C PHE A 82 -5.57 6.31 14.92
N MET A 83 -5.47 7.40 15.71
CA MET A 83 -4.43 7.51 16.73
C MET A 83 -4.50 6.42 17.80
N ARG A 84 -5.69 5.87 18.07
CA ARG A 84 -5.91 4.79 19.04
C ARG A 84 -5.68 3.39 18.45
N ARG A 85 -5.48 3.28 17.13
CA ARG A 85 -5.26 1.98 16.47
C ARG A 85 -3.87 1.42 16.81
N GLY A 86 -3.83 0.38 17.64
CA GLY A 86 -2.59 -0.27 18.07
C GLY A 86 -1.84 -1.00 16.96
N VAL A 87 -2.56 -1.46 15.91
CA VAL A 87 -1.93 -2.11 14.73
C VAL A 87 -1.04 -1.16 13.94
N PHE A 88 -1.30 0.17 14.03
CA PHE A 88 -0.38 1.19 13.54
C PHE A 88 0.53 1.62 14.68
N THR A 89 1.70 1.00 14.78
CA THR A 89 2.75 1.40 15.73
C THR A 89 3.15 2.87 15.54
N PRO A 90 3.77 3.53 16.53
CA PRO A 90 4.28 4.89 16.37
C PRO A 90 5.15 5.07 15.13
N SER A 91 6.04 4.10 14.84
CA SER A 91 6.90 4.13 13.66
C SER A 91 6.12 4.02 12.34
N LEU A 92 5.05 3.21 12.30
CA LEU A 92 4.18 3.12 11.12
C LEU A 92 3.40 4.41 10.89
N LYS A 93 2.88 5.05 11.95
CA LYS A 93 2.22 6.36 11.86
C LYS A 93 3.17 7.43 11.35
N ALA A 94 4.38 7.49 11.89
CA ALA A 94 5.41 8.42 11.44
C ALA A 94 5.80 8.20 9.97
N SER A 95 5.98 6.95 9.55
CA SER A 95 6.29 6.59 8.15
C SER A 95 5.15 6.93 7.18
N MET A 96 3.90 6.77 7.61
CA MET A 96 2.73 7.15 6.84
C MET A 96 2.70 8.66 6.61
N LEU A 97 2.93 9.45 7.66
CA LEU A 97 2.98 10.91 7.57
C LEU A 97 4.14 11.41 6.70
N ASP A 98 5.33 10.83 6.82
CA ASP A 98 6.46 11.15 5.95
C ASP A 98 6.13 10.92 4.46
N ALA A 99 5.47 9.81 4.16
CA ALA A 99 5.03 9.52 2.80
C ALA A 99 3.96 10.52 2.30
N LEU A 100 2.99 10.90 3.14
CA LEU A 100 1.99 11.91 2.82
C LEU A 100 2.62 13.30 2.60
N GLU A 101 3.59 13.68 3.41
CA GLU A 101 4.31 14.95 3.28
C GLU A 101 5.13 15.03 2.00
N ARG A 102 5.64 13.90 1.51
CA ARG A 102 6.32 13.83 0.21
C ARG A 102 5.35 13.84 -0.96
N LEU A 103 4.21 13.15 -0.84
CA LEU A 103 3.20 13.09 -1.89
C LEU A 103 2.42 14.39 -2.01
N GLN A 104 2.15 15.08 -0.89
CA GLN A 104 1.31 16.28 -0.81
C GLN A 104 -0.01 16.13 -1.58
N PRO A 105 -0.82 15.09 -1.29
CA PRO A 105 -2.08 14.90 -1.96
C PRO A 105 -3.04 16.05 -1.62
N ALA A 106 -3.80 16.52 -2.62
CA ALA A 106 -4.81 17.55 -2.43
C ALA A 106 -6.11 16.98 -1.81
N ALA A 107 -6.37 15.69 -1.98
CA ALA A 107 -7.56 15.01 -1.49
C ALA A 107 -7.29 13.53 -1.15
N GLY A 108 -8.29 12.90 -0.51
CA GLY A 108 -8.28 11.46 -0.21
C GLY A 108 -7.69 11.10 1.16
N GLY A 109 -7.31 12.06 1.99
CA GLY A 109 -6.74 11.80 3.32
C GLY A 109 -7.71 11.11 4.27
N ASP A 110 -8.97 11.54 4.31
CA ASP A 110 -10.00 10.89 5.14
C ASP A 110 -10.27 9.46 4.66
N ALA A 111 -10.37 9.24 3.35
CA ALA A 111 -10.53 7.91 2.77
C ALA A 111 -9.35 6.98 3.08
N LEU A 112 -8.12 7.52 3.12
CA LEU A 112 -6.94 6.77 3.57
C LEU A 112 -7.07 6.36 5.05
N LEU A 113 -7.57 7.24 5.91
CA LEU A 113 -7.78 6.90 7.32
C LEU A 113 -8.89 5.85 7.47
N GLU A 114 -9.96 5.93 6.68
CA GLU A 114 -10.99 4.88 6.63
C GLU A 114 -10.38 3.54 6.23
N LEU A 115 -9.56 3.51 5.18
CA LEU A 115 -8.80 2.32 4.80
C LEU A 115 -7.92 1.82 5.95
N ALA A 116 -7.18 2.71 6.62
CA ALA A 116 -6.34 2.35 7.75
C ALA A 116 -7.15 1.77 8.93
N MET A 117 -8.41 2.22 9.11
CA MET A 117 -9.31 1.67 10.14
C MET A 117 -9.75 0.24 9.84
N THR A 118 -9.70 -0.22 8.59
CA THR A 118 -10.02 -1.61 8.23
C THR A 118 -8.91 -2.60 8.58
N ALA A 119 -7.67 -2.14 8.73
CA ALA A 119 -6.52 -2.99 9.05
C ALA A 119 -6.71 -3.71 10.40
N ARG A 120 -6.52 -5.03 10.41
CA ARG A 120 -6.72 -5.92 11.57
C ARG A 120 -5.42 -6.40 12.18
N SER A 121 -4.33 -6.31 11.43
CA SER A 121 -3.00 -6.75 11.81
C SER A 121 -1.97 -5.66 11.51
N GLU A 122 -0.83 -5.73 12.18
CA GLU A 122 0.31 -4.87 11.86
C GLU A 122 0.81 -5.09 10.42
N LEU A 123 0.66 -6.30 9.90
CA LEU A 123 1.06 -6.64 8.55
C LEU A 123 0.21 -5.89 7.50
N GLU A 124 -1.11 -5.82 7.71
CA GLU A 124 -2.01 -5.00 6.86
C GLU A 124 -1.69 -3.50 6.98
N ALA A 125 -1.40 -3.02 8.19
CA ALA A 125 -0.98 -1.65 8.41
C ALA A 125 0.34 -1.35 7.66
N ARG A 126 1.32 -2.25 7.70
CA ARG A 126 2.58 -2.15 6.95
C ARG A 126 2.34 -2.13 5.45
N TYR A 127 1.42 -2.94 4.93
CA TYR A 127 1.07 -2.92 3.51
C TYR A 127 0.60 -1.54 3.07
N ILE A 128 -0.33 -0.92 3.81
CA ILE A 128 -0.85 0.43 3.50
C ILE A 128 0.28 1.46 3.53
N VAL A 129 1.12 1.43 4.56
CA VAL A 129 2.25 2.36 4.70
C VAL A 129 3.28 2.16 3.58
N ASN A 130 3.60 0.91 3.23
CA ASN A 130 4.54 0.62 2.15
C ASN A 130 3.99 1.02 0.77
N ALA A 131 2.68 0.90 0.54
CA ALA A 131 2.03 1.40 -0.67
C ALA A 131 2.18 2.92 -0.81
N LEU A 132 1.92 3.67 0.26
CA LEU A 132 2.17 5.12 0.28
C LEU A 132 3.64 5.47 0.04
N ARG A 133 4.57 4.76 0.68
CA ARG A 133 6.01 4.99 0.50
C ARG A 133 6.47 4.70 -0.92
N LEU A 134 5.94 3.65 -1.52
CA LEU A 134 6.24 3.31 -2.92
C LEU A 134 5.77 4.42 -3.86
N LEU A 135 4.56 4.96 -3.66
CA LEU A 135 4.08 6.14 -4.39
C LEU A 135 4.99 7.35 -4.17
N ALA A 136 5.28 7.70 -2.91
CA ALA A 136 6.12 8.85 -2.57
C ALA A 136 7.53 8.75 -3.18
N THR A 137 8.12 7.55 -3.17
CA THR A 137 9.45 7.33 -3.74
C THR A 137 9.46 7.43 -5.27
N ARG A 138 8.41 6.95 -5.92
CA ARG A 138 8.36 6.86 -7.39
C ARG A 138 7.82 8.11 -8.05
N LEU A 139 6.87 8.77 -7.45
CA LEU A 139 6.27 9.98 -8.01
C LEU A 139 7.05 11.24 -7.61
N GLY A 140 7.60 11.26 -6.40
CA GLY A 140 8.33 12.41 -5.87
C GLY A 140 7.52 13.70 -6.01
N ASN A 141 8.16 14.79 -6.43
CA ASN A 141 7.50 16.10 -6.62
C ASN A 141 6.42 16.09 -7.71
N ASN A 142 6.41 15.10 -8.60
CA ASN A 142 5.37 14.97 -9.64
C ASN A 142 4.01 14.53 -9.07
N ALA A 143 3.98 14.11 -7.80
CA ALA A 143 2.75 13.72 -7.11
C ALA A 143 1.98 14.90 -6.51
N HIS A 144 2.62 16.08 -6.37
CA HIS A 144 2.01 17.18 -5.63
C HIS A 144 0.65 17.56 -6.20
N GLY A 145 -0.34 17.62 -5.32
CA GLY A 145 -1.70 18.06 -5.63
C GLY A 145 -2.60 17.03 -6.33
N GLY A 146 -2.16 15.80 -6.55
CA GLY A 146 -3.05 14.72 -6.98
C GLY A 146 -3.90 14.17 -5.83
N GLU A 147 -4.61 13.09 -6.03
CA GLU A 147 -5.61 12.56 -5.11
C GLU A 147 -5.29 11.10 -4.72
N LEU A 148 -5.44 10.77 -3.45
CA LEU A 148 -5.40 9.38 -3.00
C LEU A 148 -6.71 8.69 -3.37
N LEU A 149 -6.61 7.61 -4.13
CA LEU A 149 -7.72 6.81 -4.61
C LEU A 149 -7.82 5.54 -3.77
N ILE A 150 -8.97 5.31 -3.16
CA ILE A 150 -9.23 4.07 -2.40
C ILE A 150 -10.24 3.23 -3.16
N VAL A 151 -9.83 2.03 -3.59
CA VAL A 151 -10.66 1.08 -4.32
C VAL A 151 -10.73 -0.21 -3.52
N GLY A 152 -11.83 -0.45 -2.84
CA GLY A 152 -11.96 -1.56 -1.91
C GLY A 152 -10.91 -1.46 -0.80
N ALA A 153 -10.03 -2.45 -0.69
CA ALA A 153 -8.89 -2.44 0.23
C ALA A 153 -7.57 -1.96 -0.43
N GLY A 154 -7.62 -1.54 -1.68
CA GLY A 154 -6.46 -1.06 -2.42
C GLY A 154 -6.29 0.46 -2.35
N LEU A 155 -5.04 0.89 -2.28
CA LEU A 155 -4.63 2.28 -2.39
C LEU A 155 -4.12 2.55 -3.79
N GLY A 156 -4.57 3.63 -4.42
CA GLY A 156 -4.07 4.16 -5.68
C GLY A 156 -3.78 5.66 -5.56
N TYR A 157 -3.36 6.24 -6.65
CA TYR A 157 -3.10 7.66 -6.78
C TYR A 157 -3.59 8.17 -8.13
N LEU A 158 -4.39 9.21 -8.11
CA LEU A 158 -4.87 9.91 -9.30
C LEU A 158 -4.08 11.21 -9.46
N GLY A 159 -3.25 11.27 -10.48
CA GLY A 159 -2.49 12.47 -10.82
C GLY A 159 -3.35 13.54 -11.48
N HIS A 160 -2.89 14.79 -11.50
CA HIS A 160 -3.59 15.91 -12.14
C HIS A 160 -3.97 15.71 -13.61
N SER A 161 -3.18 14.95 -14.34
CA SER A 161 -3.43 14.64 -15.75
C SER A 161 -4.40 13.48 -15.95
N GLY A 162 -5.03 13.00 -14.88
CA GLY A 162 -5.93 11.83 -14.91
C GLY A 162 -5.20 10.49 -14.98
N ASP A 163 -3.89 10.47 -14.74
CA ASP A 163 -3.10 9.24 -14.65
C ASP A 163 -3.40 8.49 -13.36
N VAL A 164 -3.70 7.21 -13.46
CA VAL A 164 -3.88 6.33 -12.29
C VAL A 164 -2.59 5.57 -12.04
N VAL A 165 -2.11 5.62 -10.80
CA VAL A 165 -0.94 4.87 -10.35
C VAL A 165 -1.34 3.94 -9.20
N LEU A 166 -1.14 2.64 -9.38
CA LEU A 166 -1.46 1.60 -8.40
C LEU A 166 -0.16 1.06 -7.78
N PRO A 167 0.12 1.31 -6.51
CA PRO A 167 1.27 0.72 -5.82
C PRO A 167 0.95 -0.69 -5.32
N LEU A 168 1.82 -1.64 -5.62
CA LEU A 168 1.78 -3.01 -5.14
C LEU A 168 3.10 -3.32 -4.42
N PRO A 169 3.17 -3.05 -3.09
CA PRO A 169 4.35 -3.33 -2.28
C PRO A 169 4.43 -4.83 -1.94
N VAL A 170 4.55 -5.67 -2.97
CA VAL A 170 4.60 -7.13 -2.87
C VAL A 170 5.94 -7.64 -3.39
N ASP A 171 6.46 -8.71 -2.79
CA ASP A 171 7.70 -9.35 -3.24
C ASP A 171 7.50 -10.09 -4.55
N TYR A 172 6.31 -10.65 -4.76
CA TYR A 172 5.96 -11.37 -5.98
C TYR A 172 4.47 -11.26 -6.31
N LEU A 173 4.14 -10.77 -7.49
CA LEU A 173 2.78 -10.69 -7.99
C LEU A 173 2.43 -11.93 -8.81
N ALA A 174 1.58 -12.81 -8.26
CA ALA A 174 0.95 -13.89 -9.00
C ALA A 174 -0.39 -13.43 -9.60
N TRP A 175 -0.75 -13.97 -10.77
CA TRP A 175 -2.04 -13.68 -11.40
C TRP A 175 -3.11 -14.64 -10.88
N THR A 176 -4.04 -14.11 -10.09
CA THR A 176 -5.20 -14.82 -9.57
C THR A 176 -6.49 -14.22 -10.08
N ARG A 177 -7.63 -14.87 -9.84
CA ARG A 177 -8.96 -14.34 -10.17
C ARG A 177 -9.22 -13.04 -9.43
N GLU A 178 -8.81 -12.96 -8.19
CA GLU A 178 -9.00 -11.81 -7.31
C GLU A 178 -8.23 -10.60 -7.83
N VAL A 179 -6.97 -10.79 -8.21
CA VAL A 179 -6.15 -9.74 -8.83
C VAL A 179 -6.82 -9.26 -10.13
N ALA A 180 -7.31 -10.18 -10.95
CA ALA A 180 -8.02 -9.81 -12.18
C ALA A 180 -9.28 -8.97 -11.87
N THR A 181 -10.14 -9.44 -10.95
CA THR A 181 -11.36 -8.75 -10.56
C THR A 181 -11.07 -7.35 -9.99
N PHE A 182 -10.03 -7.23 -9.16
CA PHE A 182 -9.62 -5.95 -8.59
C PHE A 182 -9.16 -4.97 -9.69
N LEU A 183 -8.34 -5.42 -10.63
CA LEU A 183 -7.80 -4.58 -11.71
C LEU A 183 -8.83 -4.23 -12.79
N ASP A 184 -9.91 -4.97 -12.89
CA ASP A 184 -11.03 -4.71 -13.79
C ASP A 184 -12.06 -3.73 -13.17
N ASN A 185 -11.80 -3.16 -11.98
CA ASN A 185 -12.67 -2.16 -11.35
C ASN A 185 -12.79 -0.90 -12.20
N GLU A 186 -14.00 -0.33 -12.22
CA GLU A 186 -14.33 0.86 -13.04
C GLU A 186 -13.49 2.09 -12.67
N GLU A 187 -13.09 2.22 -11.41
CA GLU A 187 -12.26 3.32 -10.94
C GLU A 187 -10.85 3.35 -11.56
N PHE A 188 -10.41 2.22 -12.13
CA PHE A 188 -9.16 2.13 -12.87
C PHE A 188 -9.35 2.34 -14.40
N ARG A 189 -10.48 2.83 -14.86
CA ARG A 189 -10.76 3.10 -16.30
C ARG A 189 -10.11 4.41 -16.77
N SER A 190 -8.85 4.59 -16.49
CA SER A 190 -8.07 5.71 -17.03
C SER A 190 -7.40 5.31 -18.36
N ALA A 191 -7.25 6.28 -19.27
CA ALA A 191 -6.47 6.07 -20.49
C ALA A 191 -4.98 5.83 -20.19
N ARG A 192 -4.48 6.41 -19.10
CA ARG A 192 -3.10 6.23 -18.63
C ARG A 192 -3.10 5.65 -17.23
N LYS A 193 -2.68 4.41 -17.11
CA LYS A 193 -2.63 3.71 -15.84
C LYS A 193 -1.33 2.95 -15.69
N SER A 194 -0.73 3.04 -14.51
CA SER A 194 0.55 2.40 -14.20
C SER A 194 0.43 1.58 -12.93
N VAL A 195 1.09 0.45 -12.90
CA VAL A 195 1.26 -0.36 -11.69
C VAL A 195 2.72 -0.34 -11.27
N LEU A 196 2.95 -0.01 -10.00
CA LEU A 196 4.28 -0.02 -9.38
C LEU A 196 4.40 -1.31 -8.57
N ILE A 197 5.25 -2.23 -8.99
CA ILE A 197 5.49 -3.49 -8.29
C ILE A 197 6.85 -3.38 -7.61
N GLN A 198 6.89 -3.54 -6.30
CA GLN A 198 8.14 -3.42 -5.54
C GLN A 198 9.08 -4.59 -5.77
N GLY A 199 8.56 -5.81 -5.86
CA GLY A 199 9.31 -7.03 -6.13
C GLY A 199 9.13 -7.51 -7.58
N ASN A 200 8.94 -8.80 -7.76
CA ASN A 200 8.80 -9.44 -9.07
C ASN A 200 7.34 -9.71 -9.43
N ALA A 201 7.09 -10.04 -10.69
CA ALA A 201 5.78 -10.49 -11.17
C ALA A 201 5.92 -11.75 -12.02
N SER A 202 4.91 -12.63 -11.94
CA SER A 202 4.87 -13.80 -12.80
C SER A 202 4.77 -13.40 -14.28
N PRO A 203 5.29 -14.21 -15.23
CA PRO A 203 5.13 -13.95 -16.65
C PRO A 203 3.66 -13.81 -17.07
N ARG A 204 2.74 -14.51 -16.37
CA ARG A 204 1.31 -14.38 -16.58
C ARG A 204 0.80 -13.03 -16.12
N SER A 205 1.19 -12.57 -14.92
CA SER A 205 0.82 -11.24 -14.40
C SER A 205 1.24 -10.13 -15.35
N LEU A 206 2.47 -10.19 -15.87
CA LEU A 206 2.98 -9.20 -16.83
C LEU A 206 2.15 -9.16 -18.12
N ARG A 207 1.84 -10.32 -18.72
CA ARG A 207 1.00 -10.39 -19.92
C ARG A 207 -0.40 -9.85 -19.68
N GLU A 208 -1.04 -10.26 -18.60
CA GLU A 208 -2.40 -9.86 -18.26
C GLU A 208 -2.52 -8.37 -17.94
N LEU A 209 -1.56 -7.79 -17.21
CA LEU A 209 -1.48 -6.36 -16.97
C LEU A 209 -1.31 -5.57 -18.29
N THR A 210 -0.37 -6.00 -19.14
CA THR A 210 -0.13 -5.36 -20.45
C THR A 210 -1.36 -5.42 -21.34
N SER A 211 -2.06 -6.57 -21.40
CA SER A 211 -3.28 -6.72 -22.20
C SER A 211 -4.44 -5.83 -21.74
N ARG A 212 -4.44 -5.43 -20.47
CA ARG A 212 -5.40 -4.49 -19.87
C ARG A 212 -4.96 -3.03 -19.94
N GLY A 213 -3.86 -2.76 -20.65
CA GLY A 213 -3.34 -1.40 -20.85
C GLY A 213 -2.62 -0.80 -19.65
N TRP A 214 -2.17 -1.62 -18.70
CA TRP A 214 -1.33 -1.15 -17.61
C TRP A 214 0.13 -0.98 -18.06
N ASN A 215 0.71 0.18 -17.76
CA ASN A 215 2.15 0.36 -17.80
C ASN A 215 2.77 -0.23 -16.53
N ILE A 216 3.76 -1.11 -16.69
CA ILE A 216 4.31 -1.87 -15.57
C ILE A 216 5.68 -1.31 -15.20
N VAL A 217 5.83 -0.89 -13.94
CA VAL A 217 7.09 -0.44 -13.38
C VAL A 217 7.46 -1.40 -12.24
N VAL A 218 8.50 -2.20 -12.46
CA VAL A 218 9.04 -3.12 -11.45
C VAL A 218 10.23 -2.46 -10.78
N ASP A 219 10.21 -2.40 -9.45
CA ASP A 219 11.32 -1.87 -8.66
C ASP A 219 12.25 -3.00 -8.21
N SER A 220 13.22 -3.32 -9.05
CA SER A 220 14.24 -4.32 -8.73
C SER A 220 15.30 -3.82 -7.72
N SER A 221 15.22 -2.59 -7.22
CA SER A 221 16.24 -2.04 -6.30
C SER A 221 16.27 -2.74 -4.94
N ALA A 222 15.20 -3.44 -4.56
CA ALA A 222 15.16 -4.26 -3.34
C ALA A 222 16.02 -5.55 -3.43
N LEU A 223 16.30 -6.03 -4.64
CA LEU A 223 17.09 -7.26 -4.87
C LEU A 223 18.60 -7.05 -4.76
N VAL A 224 19.08 -5.82 -4.97
CA VAL A 224 20.53 -5.49 -4.96
C VAL A 224 21.08 -5.31 -3.54
N ALA A 225 20.23 -5.20 -2.52
CA ALA A 225 20.64 -5.02 -1.12
C ALA A 225 20.78 -6.35 -0.34
N ALA A 226 20.62 -7.50 -1.01
CA ALA A 226 20.68 -8.83 -0.40
C ALA A 226 21.90 -9.68 -0.85
N GLU A 227 22.87 -9.07 -1.59
CA GLU A 227 24.21 -9.62 -1.83
C GLU A 227 25.25 -8.92 -0.87
#